data_b732d5c677ba177238b002afc8713e3d
#
_entry.id   b732d5c677ba177238b002afc8713e3d
#
_cell.length_a   1.000
_cell.length_b   1.000
_cell.length_c   1.000
_cell.angle_alpha   90.00
_cell.angle_beta   90.00
_cell.angle_gamma   90.00
#
_symmetry.space_group_name_H-M   'P 1'
#
loop_
_entity.id
_entity.type
_entity.pdbx_description
1 polymer ?
#
loop_
_entity_poly.entity_id
_entity_poly.type
_entity_poly.pdbx_seq_one_letter_code
_entity_poly.pdbx_strand_id
1 'polypeptide(L)'
;RGEVIENTNVIDSDSTVLVNKNDLIPSKHDSILRQEVIDADLYNIPVYKAQITNSIEDFVFFKPVEGVIIDDFNINNKHYGLDIAAAQNSSVKSCLDGIVLFSDWSSSKGNVVIIQHIDNIVSTYMHNSILFKESGDLVKAGEVIGVVGNSGEQSTGPHLHFELWQNGSPINPADYIDF
;
A
#
# COMPACT_ATOMS: atom_id res chain seq x y z
N ARG A 1 25.07 -48.69 -13.29
CA ARG A 1 25.51 -47.30 -12.98
C ARG A 1 24.34 -46.70 -12.18
N GLY A 2 24.53 -46.63 -10.83
CA GLY A 2 23.52 -46.11 -9.94
C GLY A 2 23.54 -44.58 -9.93
N GLU A 3 22.38 -43.96 -10.07
CA GLU A 3 22.18 -42.56 -9.79
C GLU A 3 22.23 -42.32 -8.26
N VAL A 4 23.12 -41.44 -7.84
CA VAL A 4 23.22 -40.98 -6.47
C VAL A 4 22.07 -39.98 -6.22
N ILE A 5 21.13 -40.39 -5.38
CA ILE A 5 20.06 -39.48 -4.92
C ILE A 5 20.67 -38.60 -3.83
N GLU A 6 20.94 -37.32 -4.11
CA GLU A 6 21.28 -36.35 -3.06
C GLU A 6 20.04 -36.00 -2.25
N ASN A 7 20.03 -36.49 -1.01
CA ASN A 7 19.05 -36.08 0.00
C ASN A 7 19.48 -34.73 0.60
N THR A 8 18.76 -33.67 0.33
CA THR A 8 18.92 -32.40 1.05
C THR A 8 18.01 -32.39 2.28
N ASN A 9 18.58 -32.39 3.47
CA ASN A 9 17.88 -32.23 4.74
C ASN A 9 17.57 -30.74 4.97
N VAL A 10 16.30 -30.37 5.07
CA VAL A 10 15.88 -29.07 5.60
C VAL A 10 15.56 -29.28 7.07
N ILE A 11 16.29 -28.60 7.95
CA ILE A 11 16.11 -28.66 9.40
C ILE A 11 15.15 -27.55 9.81
N ASP A 12 13.95 -27.90 10.24
CA ASP A 12 13.06 -27.01 10.99
C ASP A 12 13.19 -27.33 12.48
N SER A 13 13.07 -26.31 13.35
CA SER A 13 13.49 -26.32 14.76
C SER A 13 12.77 -27.32 15.67
N ASP A 14 11.73 -28.03 15.19
CA ASP A 14 10.93 -28.93 16.04
C ASP A 14 10.65 -30.31 15.46
N SER A 15 10.96 -30.60 14.20
CA SER A 15 10.91 -31.95 13.65
C SER A 15 11.69 -32.07 12.35
N THR A 16 12.56 -33.07 12.23
CA THR A 16 13.19 -33.44 10.96
C THR A 16 12.19 -34.09 10.05
N VAL A 17 11.61 -33.32 9.12
CA VAL A 17 10.80 -33.86 8.03
C VAL A 17 11.71 -34.11 6.83
N LEU A 18 11.90 -35.38 6.46
CA LEU A 18 12.58 -35.73 5.23
C LEU A 18 11.64 -35.45 4.05
N VAL A 19 11.84 -34.33 3.36
CA VAL A 19 11.09 -33.98 2.15
C VAL A 19 11.83 -34.55 0.94
N ASN A 20 11.18 -35.48 0.24
CA ASN A 20 11.72 -35.99 -1.01
C ASN A 20 11.55 -34.92 -2.10
N LYS A 21 12.63 -34.66 -2.86
CA LYS A 21 12.62 -33.67 -3.95
C LYS A 21 11.52 -33.90 -4.99
N ASN A 22 11.10 -35.15 -5.17
CA ASN A 22 10.00 -35.52 -6.05
C ASN A 22 8.61 -35.12 -5.53
N ASP A 23 8.48 -34.90 -4.22
CA ASP A 23 7.23 -34.44 -3.59
C ASP A 23 7.00 -32.92 -3.79
N LEU A 24 8.06 -32.19 -4.19
CA LEU A 24 8.03 -30.76 -4.52
C LEU A 24 7.71 -30.51 -6.02
N ILE A 25 7.67 -31.54 -6.85
CA ILE A 25 7.30 -31.41 -8.26
C ILE A 25 5.76 -31.36 -8.33
N PRO A 26 5.18 -30.28 -8.89
CA PRO A 26 3.74 -30.18 -9.05
C PRO A 26 3.19 -31.41 -9.74
N SER A 27 2.09 -31.97 -9.23
CA SER A 27 1.41 -33.08 -9.87
C SER A 27 0.96 -32.67 -11.28
N LYS A 28 0.75 -33.67 -12.15
CA LYS A 28 0.22 -33.41 -13.50
C LYS A 28 -1.10 -32.62 -13.45
N HIS A 29 -1.91 -32.88 -12.43
CA HIS A 29 -3.19 -32.22 -12.21
C HIS A 29 -2.99 -30.75 -11.76
N ASP A 30 -2.04 -30.49 -10.87
CA ASP A 30 -1.70 -29.14 -10.43
C ASP A 30 -1.11 -28.31 -11.58
N SER A 31 -0.29 -28.93 -12.44
CA SER A 31 0.25 -28.26 -13.63
C SER A 31 -0.84 -27.90 -14.65
N ILE A 32 -1.86 -28.75 -14.81
CA ILE A 32 -3.01 -28.48 -15.69
C ILE A 32 -3.84 -27.32 -15.12
N LEU A 33 -4.15 -27.35 -13.81
CA LEU A 33 -4.88 -26.26 -13.14
C LEU A 33 -4.16 -24.93 -13.25
N ARG A 34 -2.85 -24.91 -13.08
CA ARG A 34 -2.06 -23.69 -13.27
C ARG A 34 -2.13 -23.16 -14.69
N GLN A 35 -2.09 -24.06 -15.67
CA GLN A 35 -2.22 -23.67 -17.07
C GLN A 35 -3.62 -23.14 -17.38
N GLU A 36 -4.67 -23.78 -16.86
CA GLU A 36 -6.06 -23.31 -17.01
C GLU A 36 -6.28 -21.91 -16.41
N VAL A 37 -5.66 -21.62 -15.23
CA VAL A 37 -5.70 -20.29 -14.62
C VAL A 37 -4.97 -19.27 -15.50
N ILE A 38 -3.77 -19.60 -15.98
CA ILE A 38 -3.00 -18.73 -16.87
C ILE A 38 -3.77 -18.48 -18.18
N ASP A 39 -4.38 -19.49 -18.75
CA ASP A 39 -5.16 -19.37 -19.99
C ASP A 39 -6.46 -18.56 -19.75
N ALA A 40 -7.10 -18.72 -18.59
CA ALA A 40 -8.27 -17.94 -18.20
C ALA A 40 -7.89 -16.46 -18.00
N ASP A 41 -6.76 -16.17 -17.36
CA ASP A 41 -6.26 -14.82 -17.17
C ASP A 41 -5.89 -14.16 -18.52
N LEU A 42 -5.35 -14.91 -19.46
CA LEU A 42 -5.04 -14.41 -20.81
C LEU A 42 -6.30 -14.03 -21.62
N TYR A 43 -7.44 -14.68 -21.35
CA TYR A 43 -8.68 -14.47 -22.10
C TYR A 43 -9.71 -13.59 -21.39
N ASN A 44 -9.69 -13.52 -20.06
CA ASN A 44 -10.73 -12.83 -19.26
C ASN A 44 -10.28 -11.50 -18.63
N ILE A 45 -9.01 -11.23 -18.58
CA ILE A 45 -8.57 -9.87 -18.31
C ILE A 45 -8.47 -9.19 -19.67
N PRO A 46 -9.36 -8.24 -20.03
CA PRO A 46 -8.93 -7.24 -20.97
C PRO A 46 -7.64 -6.70 -20.33
N VAL A 47 -6.50 -7.06 -20.91
CA VAL A 47 -5.30 -6.28 -20.71
C VAL A 47 -5.72 -4.90 -21.18
N TYR A 48 -6.26 -4.11 -20.26
CA TYR A 48 -6.23 -2.67 -20.37
C TYR A 48 -4.75 -2.34 -20.38
N LYS A 49 -4.17 -2.58 -21.52
CA LYS A 49 -2.96 -1.92 -21.96
C LYS A 49 -3.42 -0.49 -22.26
N ALA A 50 -3.92 0.15 -21.20
CA ALA A 50 -3.85 1.58 -21.11
C ALA A 50 -2.36 1.88 -21.01
N GLN A 51 -1.72 1.95 -22.18
CA GLN A 51 -0.57 2.80 -22.37
C GLN A 51 -1.09 4.23 -22.33
N ILE A 52 -1.66 4.62 -21.22
CA ILE A 52 -1.76 5.98 -20.79
C ILE A 52 -0.83 5.98 -19.56
N THR A 53 0.46 6.08 -19.81
CA THR A 53 1.38 6.62 -18.83
C THR A 53 1.06 8.11 -18.76
N ASN A 54 -0.01 8.45 -18.06
CA ASN A 54 -0.21 9.83 -17.65
C ASN A 54 0.99 10.17 -16.78
N SER A 55 1.64 11.27 -17.04
CA SER A 55 2.59 11.81 -16.07
C SER A 55 1.81 12.07 -14.79
N ILE A 56 2.42 11.88 -13.61
CA ILE A 56 1.77 12.22 -12.34
C ILE A 56 1.32 13.68 -12.32
N GLU A 57 1.95 14.52 -13.11
CA GLU A 57 1.62 15.95 -13.31
C GLU A 57 0.27 16.17 -14.01
N ASP A 58 -0.29 15.15 -14.68
CA ASP A 58 -1.60 15.22 -15.31
C ASP A 58 -2.75 15.02 -14.33
N PHE A 59 -2.47 14.60 -13.09
CA PHE A 59 -3.49 14.39 -12.07
C PHE A 59 -3.79 15.65 -11.27
N VAL A 60 -5.07 15.90 -11.00
CA VAL A 60 -5.52 16.93 -10.08
C VAL A 60 -5.72 16.29 -8.71
N PHE A 61 -4.78 16.50 -7.81
CA PHE A 61 -4.84 16.00 -6.45
C PHE A 61 -5.71 16.90 -5.56
N PHE A 62 -6.50 16.26 -4.70
CA PHE A 62 -7.20 16.94 -3.63
C PHE A 62 -6.29 17.04 -2.39
N LYS A 63 -6.30 18.20 -1.74
CA LYS A 63 -5.65 18.39 -0.46
C LYS A 63 -6.23 17.43 0.60
N PRO A 64 -5.40 16.61 1.26
CA PRO A 64 -5.91 15.60 2.19
C PRO A 64 -6.47 16.20 3.48
N VAL A 65 -5.96 17.32 3.93
CA VAL A 65 -6.44 18.04 5.12
C VAL A 65 -6.11 19.52 5.02
N GLU A 66 -6.95 20.39 5.60
CA GLU A 66 -6.61 21.80 5.78
C GLU A 66 -5.71 21.95 7.02
N GLY A 67 -4.51 22.53 6.82
CA GLY A 67 -3.54 22.66 7.89
C GLY A 67 -2.28 23.38 7.44
N VAL A 68 -1.25 23.31 8.28
CA VAL A 68 0.06 23.92 8.03
C VAL A 68 1.12 22.81 8.07
N ILE A 69 1.98 22.74 7.08
CA ILE A 69 3.13 21.82 7.06
C ILE A 69 4.06 22.20 8.23
N ILE A 70 4.37 21.24 9.09
CA ILE A 70 5.26 21.39 10.25
C ILE A 70 6.55 20.56 10.11
N ASP A 71 6.54 19.53 9.26
CA ASP A 71 7.75 18.79 8.88
C ASP A 71 7.65 18.38 7.40
N ASP A 72 8.74 18.65 6.68
CA ASP A 72 8.81 18.47 5.24
C ASP A 72 9.31 17.08 4.84
N PHE A 73 8.98 16.68 3.60
CA PHE A 73 9.54 15.47 2.99
C PHE A 73 11.07 15.51 2.99
N ASN A 74 11.70 14.46 3.56
CA ASN A 74 13.16 14.37 3.63
C ASN A 74 13.63 12.92 3.59
N ILE A 75 14.02 12.46 2.42
CA ILE A 75 14.47 11.08 2.19
C ILE A 75 15.74 10.72 3.00
N ASN A 76 16.61 11.70 3.27
CA ASN A 76 17.84 11.46 4.02
C ASN A 76 17.55 11.17 5.50
N ASN A 77 16.51 11.78 6.05
CA ASN A 77 16.04 11.57 7.41
C ASN A 77 15.00 10.44 7.50
N LYS A 78 14.69 9.77 6.38
CA LYS A 78 13.65 8.74 6.26
C LYS A 78 12.25 9.27 6.61
N HIS A 79 12.00 10.57 6.41
CA HIS A 79 10.69 11.18 6.47
C HIS A 79 10.10 11.20 5.05
N TYR A 80 9.24 10.21 4.76
CA TYR A 80 8.75 9.93 3.40
C TYR A 80 7.44 10.64 3.07
N GLY A 81 7.02 11.59 3.89
CA GLY A 81 5.78 12.34 3.73
C GLY A 81 5.88 13.76 4.23
N LEU A 82 4.73 14.35 4.45
CA LEU A 82 4.57 15.66 5.09
C LEU A 82 3.82 15.47 6.41
N ASP A 83 4.27 16.15 7.45
CA ASP A 83 3.48 16.31 8.67
C ASP A 83 2.69 17.60 8.59
N ILE A 84 1.37 17.49 8.62
CA ILE A 84 0.44 18.61 8.46
C ILE A 84 -0.30 18.82 9.79
N ALA A 85 0.07 19.85 10.54
CA ALA A 85 -0.66 20.24 11.73
C ALA A 85 -2.05 20.72 11.33
N ALA A 86 -3.07 20.09 11.92
CA ALA A 86 -4.46 20.41 11.69
C ALA A 86 -5.23 20.36 13.00
N ALA A 87 -6.37 21.04 13.05
CA ALA A 87 -7.23 20.98 14.24
C ALA A 87 -7.64 19.50 14.48
N GLN A 88 -7.65 19.11 15.74
CA GLN A 88 -8.16 17.79 16.12
C GLN A 88 -9.60 17.63 15.59
N ASN A 89 -9.91 16.47 15.08
CA ASN A 89 -11.19 16.14 14.43
C ASN A 89 -11.43 16.81 13.06
N SER A 90 -10.42 17.41 12.44
CA SER A 90 -10.50 17.79 11.03
C SER A 90 -10.67 16.55 10.14
N SER A 91 -11.47 16.68 9.07
CA SER A 91 -11.69 15.58 8.13
C SER A 91 -10.42 15.31 7.31
N VAL A 92 -10.04 14.04 7.23
CA VAL A 92 -9.01 13.54 6.30
C VAL A 92 -9.69 13.01 5.05
N LYS A 93 -9.22 13.43 3.87
CA LYS A 93 -9.82 13.14 2.57
C LYS A 93 -8.85 12.40 1.66
N SER A 94 -9.39 11.53 0.81
CA SER A 94 -8.61 10.90 -0.24
C SER A 94 -8.10 11.92 -1.25
N CYS A 95 -6.83 11.87 -1.60
CA CYS A 95 -6.25 12.80 -2.58
C CYS A 95 -6.64 12.48 -4.03
N LEU A 96 -7.00 11.23 -4.36
CA LEU A 96 -7.45 10.77 -5.67
C LEU A 96 -8.52 9.68 -5.51
N ASP A 97 -9.19 9.33 -6.62
CA ASP A 97 -10.01 8.12 -6.71
C ASP A 97 -9.15 6.88 -6.48
N GLY A 98 -9.65 5.88 -5.76
CA GLY A 98 -8.87 4.67 -5.51
C GLY A 98 -9.60 3.56 -4.77
N ILE A 99 -8.83 2.55 -4.38
CA ILE A 99 -9.28 1.44 -3.54
C ILE A 99 -8.42 1.40 -2.27
N VAL A 100 -9.07 1.23 -1.13
CA VAL A 100 -8.40 1.09 0.16
C VAL A 100 -7.69 -0.27 0.23
N LEU A 101 -6.37 -0.26 0.33
CA LEU A 101 -5.56 -1.47 0.50
C LEU A 101 -5.48 -1.90 1.97
N PHE A 102 -5.42 -0.91 2.86
CA PHE A 102 -5.27 -1.12 4.30
C PHE A 102 -6.00 -0.02 5.06
N SER A 103 -6.72 -0.40 6.11
CA SER A 103 -7.37 0.51 7.03
C SER A 103 -7.44 -0.15 8.40
N ASP A 104 -6.45 0.09 9.24
CA ASP A 104 -6.34 -0.54 10.56
C ASP A 104 -5.30 0.17 11.44
N TRP A 105 -5.10 -0.37 12.65
CA TRP A 105 -4.18 0.10 13.66
C TRP A 105 -2.76 -0.43 13.47
N SER A 106 -1.79 0.44 13.65
CA SER A 106 -0.36 0.14 13.78
C SER A 106 0.19 0.78 15.05
N SER A 107 1.00 0.07 15.86
CA SER A 107 1.54 0.60 17.11
C SER A 107 2.33 1.89 16.91
N SER A 108 3.19 1.93 15.91
CA SER A 108 4.03 3.10 15.62
C SER A 108 3.26 4.25 14.94
N LYS A 109 2.37 3.93 14.00
CA LYS A 109 1.71 4.90 13.10
C LYS A 109 0.25 5.22 13.50
N GLY A 110 -0.31 4.53 14.50
CA GLY A 110 -1.69 4.68 14.92
C GLY A 110 -2.68 4.13 13.90
N ASN A 111 -3.82 4.77 13.76
CA ASN A 111 -4.80 4.43 12.73
C ASN A 111 -4.31 4.92 11.36
N VAL A 112 -4.20 3.98 10.42
CA VAL A 112 -3.61 4.18 9.09
C VAL A 112 -4.60 3.81 8.00
N VAL A 113 -4.70 4.63 6.97
CA VAL A 113 -5.33 4.28 5.69
C VAL A 113 -4.28 4.29 4.60
N ILE A 114 -4.27 3.27 3.76
CA ILE A 114 -3.43 3.19 2.55
C ILE A 114 -4.37 2.98 1.36
N ILE A 115 -4.23 3.81 0.34
CA ILE A 115 -5.09 3.79 -0.84
C ILE A 115 -4.23 3.61 -2.09
N GLN A 116 -4.61 2.64 -2.93
CA GLN A 116 -4.09 2.47 -4.28
C GLN A 116 -4.90 3.30 -5.24
N HIS A 117 -4.24 4.12 -6.02
CA HIS A 117 -4.78 4.89 -7.12
C HIS A 117 -4.33 4.29 -8.47
N ILE A 118 -4.78 4.89 -9.56
CA ILE A 118 -4.31 4.54 -10.91
C ILE A 118 -2.82 4.87 -11.08
N ASP A 119 -2.20 4.34 -12.13
CA ASP A 119 -0.80 4.61 -12.52
C ASP A 119 0.24 4.34 -11.40
N ASN A 120 -0.01 3.28 -10.59
CA ASN A 120 0.86 2.86 -9.48
C ASN A 120 1.13 3.96 -8.43
N ILE A 121 0.18 4.88 -8.26
CA ILE A 121 0.20 5.88 -7.20
C ILE A 121 -0.42 5.25 -5.95
N VAL A 122 0.22 5.45 -4.80
CA VAL A 122 -0.26 5.03 -3.48
C VAL A 122 -0.20 6.23 -2.54
N SER A 123 -1.26 6.46 -1.78
CA SER A 123 -1.26 7.45 -0.71
C SER A 123 -1.44 6.79 0.66
N THR A 124 -0.79 7.35 1.68
CA THR A 124 -0.85 6.85 3.06
C THR A 124 -1.21 7.98 4.00
N TYR A 125 -2.14 7.71 4.91
CA TYR A 125 -2.70 8.66 5.87
C TYR A 125 -2.56 8.08 7.27
N MET A 126 -1.73 8.67 8.14
CA MET A 126 -1.41 8.12 9.47
C MET A 126 -1.87 9.05 10.60
N HIS A 127 -1.82 8.52 11.82
CA HIS A 127 -2.14 9.20 13.07
C HIS A 127 -3.62 9.62 13.22
N ASN A 128 -4.52 9.00 12.42
CA ASN A 128 -5.95 9.30 12.48
C ASN A 128 -6.53 8.93 13.84
N SER A 129 -7.58 9.65 14.26
CA SER A 129 -8.38 9.29 15.43
C SER A 129 -9.46 8.27 15.11
N ILE A 130 -10.08 8.39 13.93
CA ILE A 130 -11.17 7.54 13.45
C ILE A 130 -10.92 7.22 11.98
N LEU A 131 -11.21 5.98 11.58
CA LEU A 131 -11.23 5.52 10.19
C LEU A 131 -12.67 5.28 9.76
N PHE A 132 -13.06 5.76 8.57
CA PHE A 132 -14.40 5.61 8.01
C PHE A 132 -14.47 4.58 6.86
N LYS A 133 -13.33 4.02 6.48
CA LYS A 133 -13.21 3.09 5.38
C LYS A 133 -12.58 1.80 5.84
N GLU A 134 -12.92 0.72 5.16
CA GLU A 134 -12.35 -0.62 5.37
C GLU A 134 -11.53 -1.04 4.13
N SER A 135 -10.65 -2.03 4.30
CA SER A 135 -9.90 -2.60 3.18
C SER A 135 -10.85 -3.17 2.13
N GLY A 136 -10.65 -2.79 0.87
CA GLY A 136 -11.50 -3.14 -0.26
C GLY A 136 -12.51 -2.07 -0.66
N ASP A 137 -12.73 -1.03 0.17
CA ASP A 137 -13.64 0.05 -0.16
C ASP A 137 -13.12 0.89 -1.34
N LEU A 138 -14.03 1.30 -2.20
CA LEU A 138 -13.76 2.31 -3.24
C LEU A 138 -13.95 3.71 -2.64
N VAL A 139 -13.04 4.61 -2.97
CA VAL A 139 -13.09 6.02 -2.56
C VAL A 139 -12.97 6.96 -3.74
N LYS A 140 -13.57 8.12 -3.62
CA LYS A 140 -13.45 9.21 -4.58
C LYS A 140 -12.48 10.28 -4.08
N ALA A 141 -11.85 10.98 -5.01
CA ALA A 141 -11.06 12.16 -4.71
C ALA A 141 -11.88 13.18 -3.88
N GLY A 142 -11.33 13.67 -2.78
CA GLY A 142 -12.02 14.55 -1.84
C GLY A 142 -13.00 13.88 -0.88
N GLU A 143 -13.22 12.56 -0.98
CA GLU A 143 -14.09 11.82 -0.06
C GLU A 143 -13.43 11.68 1.32
N VAL A 144 -14.22 11.87 2.38
CA VAL A 144 -13.74 11.74 3.76
C VAL A 144 -13.48 10.27 4.08
N ILE A 145 -12.25 9.97 4.47
CA ILE A 145 -11.76 8.62 4.77
C ILE A 145 -11.42 8.42 6.26
N GLY A 146 -11.26 9.52 7.00
CA GLY A 146 -10.91 9.48 8.40
C GLY A 146 -10.94 10.88 9.03
N VAL A 147 -10.41 10.95 10.24
CA VAL A 147 -10.35 12.17 11.06
C VAL A 147 -8.97 12.31 11.65
N VAL A 148 -8.42 13.54 11.59
CA VAL A 148 -7.11 13.86 12.21
C VAL A 148 -7.14 13.51 13.70
N GLY A 149 -6.06 12.87 14.12
CA GLY A 149 -5.86 12.47 15.50
C GLY A 149 -4.45 12.74 16.00
N ASN A 150 -4.09 11.96 17.00
CA ASN A 150 -2.75 11.93 17.61
C ASN A 150 -2.46 10.49 18.04
N SER A 151 -2.75 9.53 17.15
CA SER A 151 -2.64 8.11 17.46
C SER A 151 -1.28 7.53 17.02
N GLY A 152 -0.84 6.47 17.72
CA GLY A 152 0.45 5.82 17.49
C GLY A 152 1.60 6.46 18.26
N GLU A 153 2.65 5.66 18.49
CA GLU A 153 3.80 6.05 19.33
C GLU A 153 4.66 7.17 18.72
N GLN A 154 4.62 7.32 17.39
CA GLN A 154 5.42 8.33 16.67
C GLN A 154 4.71 9.68 16.56
N SER A 155 3.45 9.80 17.01
CA SER A 155 2.74 11.07 17.01
C SER A 155 2.98 11.86 18.29
N THR A 156 3.34 13.14 18.17
CA THR A 156 3.62 14.04 19.30
C THR A 156 2.57 15.12 19.51
N GLY A 157 1.57 15.19 18.64
CA GLY A 157 0.48 16.16 18.70
C GLY A 157 -0.51 15.95 17.54
N PRO A 158 -1.65 16.63 17.52
CA PRO A 158 -2.63 16.48 16.44
C PRO A 158 -2.05 16.92 15.09
N HIS A 159 -1.84 15.94 14.19
CA HIS A 159 -1.40 16.16 12.82
C HIS A 159 -1.80 14.99 11.92
N LEU A 160 -1.75 15.18 10.64
CA LEU A 160 -1.77 14.13 9.62
C LEU A 160 -0.36 13.94 9.10
N HIS A 161 0.19 12.71 9.20
CA HIS A 161 1.34 12.32 8.39
C HIS A 161 0.82 11.76 7.07
N PHE A 162 1.19 12.42 5.97
CA PHE A 162 0.71 12.10 4.62
C PHE A 162 1.86 11.75 3.69
N GLU A 163 1.84 10.54 3.13
CA GLU A 163 2.83 10.08 2.16
C GLU A 163 2.20 9.89 0.78
N LEU A 164 2.98 10.20 -0.26
CA LEU A 164 2.64 9.90 -1.65
C LEU A 164 3.77 9.08 -2.27
N TRP A 165 3.40 7.99 -2.93
CA TRP A 165 4.32 7.06 -3.55
C TRP A 165 3.96 6.86 -5.01
N GLN A 166 4.94 6.77 -5.89
CA GLN A 166 4.76 6.42 -7.30
C GLN A 166 5.73 5.31 -7.69
N ASN A 167 5.23 4.24 -8.31
CA ASN A 167 6.03 3.10 -8.75
C ASN A 167 6.94 2.52 -7.64
N GLY A 168 6.44 2.51 -6.39
CA GLY A 168 7.16 2.01 -5.22
C GLY A 168 8.24 2.94 -4.65
N SER A 169 8.34 4.18 -5.14
CA SER A 169 9.26 5.20 -4.62
C SER A 169 8.48 6.34 -3.96
N PRO A 170 8.90 6.82 -2.78
CA PRO A 170 8.28 7.97 -2.14
C PRO A 170 8.60 9.25 -2.93
N ILE A 171 7.62 10.10 -3.08
CA ILE A 171 7.73 11.39 -3.75
C ILE A 171 7.25 12.50 -2.80
N ASN A 172 7.78 13.71 -2.99
CA ASN A 172 7.36 14.84 -2.16
C ASN A 172 5.94 15.29 -2.52
N PRO A 173 4.97 15.17 -1.61
CA PRO A 173 3.59 15.55 -1.92
C PRO A 173 3.41 17.04 -2.25
N ALA A 174 4.28 17.92 -1.71
CA ALA A 174 4.22 19.35 -1.96
C ALA A 174 4.55 19.77 -3.42
N ASP A 175 5.12 18.84 -4.20
CA ASP A 175 5.38 19.08 -5.62
C ASP A 175 4.11 18.92 -6.48
N TYR A 176 3.04 18.29 -5.94
CA TYR A 176 1.82 17.93 -6.66
C TYR A 176 0.53 18.46 -6.02
N ILE A 177 0.58 18.82 -4.74
CA ILE A 177 -0.56 19.28 -3.96
C ILE A 177 -0.24 20.65 -3.35
N ASP A 178 -1.12 21.61 -3.53
CA ASP A 178 -1.03 22.94 -2.94
C ASP A 178 -1.62 22.91 -1.51
N PHE A 179 -0.75 23.02 -0.50
CA PHE A 179 -1.09 22.92 0.92
C PHE A 179 -1.33 24.26 1.59
#